data_914118cee890bd06c6cbf57bd2c36c55
#
_entry.id   914118cee890bd06c6cbf57bd2c36c55
#
_cell.length_a   1.000
_cell.length_b   1.000
_cell.length_c   1.000
_cell.angle_alpha   90.00
_cell.angle_beta   90.00
_cell.angle_gamma   90.00
#
_symmetry.space_group_name_H-M   'P 1'
#
loop_
_entity.id
_entity.type
_entity.pdbx_description
1 polymer ?
#
loop_
_entity_poly.entity_id
_entity_poly.type
_entity_poly.pdbx_seq_one_letter_code
_entity_poly.pdbx_strand_id
1 'polypeptide(L)'
;CKGGEGFSGFVNNERIPLSTSARRIYGKSTCYADLLFDVPNGASPLIVECQGKVVHDDYDSAISDSDRTTALQQMGFTVMPLTYRQISDRANFDTVRRMVARQIGVAYRSKNSKEIRCEIDLRRNIFIDWTTLGR
;
A
#
# COMPACT_ATOMS: atom_id res chain seq x y z
N CYS A 1 21.12 -5.81 6.95
CA CYS A 1 20.66 -4.65 6.19
C CYS A 1 19.15 -4.50 6.34
N LYS A 2 18.73 -3.42 6.97
CA LYS A 2 17.29 -3.09 7.03
C LYS A 2 16.91 -2.34 5.76
N GLY A 3 16.50 -3.08 4.74
CA GLY A 3 16.05 -2.50 3.47
C GLY A 3 14.61 -1.99 3.48
N GLY A 4 13.94 -2.04 4.62
CA GLY A 4 12.58 -1.55 4.79
C GLY A 4 12.50 -0.04 4.98
N GLU A 5 11.29 0.50 4.92
CA GLU A 5 11.05 1.94 4.99
C GLU A 5 11.10 2.52 6.41
N GLY A 6 11.35 1.68 7.41
CA GLY A 6 11.48 2.11 8.79
C GLY A 6 10.16 2.45 9.48
N PHE A 7 9.04 2.18 8.85
CA PHE A 7 7.74 2.35 9.48
C PHE A 7 7.44 1.18 10.42
N SER A 8 6.82 1.49 11.54
CA SER A 8 6.33 0.52 12.51
C SER A 8 4.83 0.73 12.74
N GLY A 9 4.20 -0.20 13.46
CA GLY A 9 2.79 -0.08 13.78
C GLY A 9 1.88 -0.41 12.60
N PHE A 10 2.29 -1.28 11.71
CA PHE A 10 1.46 -1.75 10.62
C PHE A 10 1.27 -3.27 10.67
N VAL A 11 0.20 -3.73 10.05
CA VAL A 11 -0.12 -5.15 9.89
C VAL A 11 -0.22 -5.47 8.42
N ASN A 12 0.38 -6.58 8.01
CA ASN A 12 0.33 -7.08 6.63
C ASN A 12 -0.89 -7.96 6.41
N ASN A 13 -1.51 -7.81 5.27
CA ASN A 13 -2.57 -8.69 4.80
C ASN A 13 -3.67 -8.92 5.84
N GLU A 14 -4.10 -7.83 6.46
CA GLU A 14 -5.11 -7.86 7.51
C GLU A 14 -6.50 -8.12 6.94
N ARG A 15 -7.20 -9.08 7.55
CA ARG A 15 -8.58 -9.38 7.19
C ARG A 15 -9.51 -8.36 7.85
N ILE A 16 -10.30 -7.69 7.04
CA ILE A 16 -11.26 -6.68 7.49
C ILE A 16 -12.69 -7.17 7.26
N PRO A 17 -13.43 -7.48 8.32
CA PRO A 17 -14.86 -7.75 8.18
C PRO A 17 -15.59 -6.45 7.84
N LEU A 18 -16.43 -6.50 6.80
CA LEU A 18 -17.11 -5.30 6.32
C LEU A 18 -18.42 -5.06 7.07
N SER A 19 -18.72 -3.79 7.31
CA SER A 19 -20.01 -3.38 7.85
C SER A 19 -21.14 -3.68 6.86
N THR A 20 -22.39 -3.63 7.32
CA THR A 20 -23.56 -3.88 6.46
C THR A 20 -23.58 -2.93 5.25
N SER A 21 -23.29 -1.64 5.45
CA SER A 21 -23.25 -0.67 4.36
C SER A 21 -22.11 -0.95 3.37
N ALA A 22 -20.94 -1.30 3.88
CA ALA A 22 -19.78 -1.62 3.05
C ALA A 22 -20.00 -2.90 2.23
N ARG A 23 -20.68 -3.90 2.80
CA ARG A 23 -21.06 -5.14 2.09
C ARG A 23 -21.97 -4.85 0.91
N ARG A 24 -22.91 -3.93 1.07
CA ARG A 24 -23.80 -3.54 -0.03
C ARG A 24 -23.02 -2.91 -1.19
N ILE A 25 -22.00 -2.13 -0.88
CA ILE A 25 -21.17 -1.47 -1.89
C ILE A 25 -20.29 -2.48 -2.62
N TYR A 26 -19.60 -3.34 -1.87
CA TYR A 26 -18.60 -4.26 -2.44
C TYR A 26 -19.20 -5.61 -2.88
N GLY A 27 -20.27 -6.05 -2.25
CA GLY A 27 -20.88 -7.35 -2.54
C GLY A 27 -20.22 -8.54 -1.87
N LYS A 28 -19.22 -8.31 -1.01
CA LYS A 28 -18.52 -9.35 -0.24
C LYS A 28 -18.56 -9.00 1.25
N SER A 29 -18.38 -10.01 2.10
CA SER A 29 -18.46 -9.83 3.55
C SER A 29 -17.15 -9.37 4.19
N THR A 30 -16.02 -9.61 3.52
CA THR A 30 -14.69 -9.28 4.03
C THR A 30 -13.79 -8.82 2.90
N CYS A 31 -12.71 -8.10 3.24
CA CYS A 31 -11.61 -7.84 2.33
C CYS A 31 -10.29 -7.90 3.10
N TYR A 32 -9.18 -7.90 2.37
CA TYR A 32 -7.85 -7.90 2.95
C TYR A 32 -7.15 -6.59 2.61
N ALA A 33 -6.51 -5.99 3.60
CA ALA A 33 -5.64 -4.82 3.40
C ALA A 33 -4.20 -5.29 3.25
N ASP A 34 -3.50 -4.84 2.22
CA ASP A 34 -2.10 -5.20 2.02
C ASP A 34 -1.24 -4.70 3.19
N LEU A 35 -1.37 -3.43 3.51
CA LEU A 35 -0.76 -2.81 4.68
C LEU A 35 -1.81 -1.98 5.41
N LEU A 36 -1.99 -2.22 6.69
CA LEU A 36 -2.87 -1.45 7.56
C LEU A 36 -2.04 -0.75 8.63
N PHE A 37 -2.12 0.57 8.68
CA PHE A 37 -1.48 1.39 9.70
C PHE A 37 -2.52 1.93 10.65
N ASP A 38 -2.32 1.71 11.95
CA ASP A 38 -3.04 2.42 12.98
C ASP A 38 -2.48 3.83 13.12
N VAL A 39 -3.36 4.81 13.05
CA VAL A 39 -2.96 6.21 13.19
C VAL A 39 -3.31 6.66 14.61
N PRO A 40 -2.34 7.22 15.37
CA PRO A 40 -2.61 7.67 16.73
C PRO A 40 -3.59 8.85 16.76
N ASN A 41 -4.18 9.10 17.93
CA ASN A 41 -5.09 10.24 18.22
C ASN A 41 -6.45 10.19 17.52
N GLY A 42 -6.97 9.00 17.23
CA GLY A 42 -8.32 8.85 16.68
C GLY A 42 -8.47 9.25 15.22
N ALA A 43 -7.38 9.48 14.52
CA ALA A 43 -7.41 9.70 13.08
C ALA A 43 -7.75 8.40 12.35
N SER A 44 -8.23 8.52 11.11
CA SER A 44 -8.61 7.37 10.29
C SER A 44 -7.42 6.44 10.04
N PRO A 45 -7.56 5.12 10.25
CA PRO A 45 -6.52 4.18 9.89
C PRO A 45 -6.20 4.27 8.40
N LEU A 46 -4.93 4.06 8.05
CA LEU A 46 -4.46 4.11 6.67
C LEU A 46 -4.28 2.70 6.12
N ILE A 47 -4.90 2.44 4.97
CA ILE A 47 -4.68 1.24 4.19
C ILE A 47 -3.84 1.61 2.98
N VAL A 48 -2.69 0.95 2.81
CA VAL A 48 -1.86 1.07 1.62
C VAL A 48 -2.07 -0.18 0.77
N GLU A 49 -2.51 0.02 -0.45
CA GLU A 49 -2.81 -1.05 -1.41
C GLU A 49 -1.75 -1.10 -2.49
N CYS A 50 -1.09 -2.24 -2.61
CA CYS A 50 -0.07 -2.45 -3.64
C CYS A 50 -0.74 -3.00 -4.89
N GLN A 51 -0.85 -2.19 -5.92
CA GLN A 51 -1.41 -2.61 -7.20
C GLN A 51 -0.32 -3.33 -8.01
N GLY A 52 -0.59 -4.58 -8.35
CA GLY A 52 0.33 -5.40 -9.12
C GLY A 52 0.56 -4.85 -10.53
N LYS A 53 1.66 -5.32 -11.15
CA LYS A 53 2.03 -4.95 -12.51
C LYS A 53 1.04 -5.49 -13.56
N VAL A 54 0.28 -6.51 -13.20
CA VAL A 54 -0.71 -7.10 -14.10
C VAL A 54 -1.88 -6.12 -14.17
N VAL A 55 -1.88 -5.33 -15.23
CA VAL A 55 -3.05 -4.56 -15.60
C VAL A 55 -4.08 -5.57 -16.07
N HIS A 56 -5.03 -5.87 -15.20
CA HIS A 56 -6.23 -6.52 -15.66
C HIS A 56 -7.02 -5.46 -16.43
N ASP A 57 -6.91 -5.50 -17.75
CA ASP A 57 -7.79 -4.74 -18.65
C ASP A 57 -9.24 -5.24 -18.56
N ASP A 58 -9.58 -5.86 -17.45
CA ASP A 58 -10.90 -6.37 -17.18
C ASP A 58 -11.70 -5.27 -16.51
N TYR A 59 -12.70 -4.81 -17.19
CA TYR A 59 -13.66 -3.83 -16.71
C TYR A 59 -14.29 -4.24 -15.38
N ASP A 60 -14.62 -5.52 -15.22
CA ASP A 60 -15.24 -6.05 -14.00
C ASP A 60 -14.26 -6.00 -12.81
N SER A 61 -12.97 -6.25 -13.03
CA SER A 61 -11.95 -6.14 -11.99
C SER A 61 -11.75 -4.68 -11.57
N ALA A 62 -11.76 -3.74 -12.50
CA ALA A 62 -11.62 -2.31 -12.20
C ALA A 62 -12.80 -1.81 -11.37
N ILE A 63 -14.02 -2.24 -11.69
CA ILE A 63 -15.22 -1.91 -10.91
C ILE A 63 -15.13 -2.52 -9.52
N SER A 64 -14.74 -3.78 -9.40
CA SER A 64 -14.60 -4.47 -8.12
C SER A 64 -13.57 -3.78 -7.22
N ASP A 65 -12.44 -3.35 -7.77
CA ASP A 65 -11.42 -2.61 -7.02
C ASP A 65 -11.93 -1.25 -6.56
N SER A 66 -12.68 -0.56 -7.40
CA SER A 66 -13.30 0.72 -7.06
C SER A 66 -14.34 0.57 -5.96
N ASP A 67 -15.19 -0.44 -6.06
CA ASP A 67 -16.22 -0.75 -5.06
C ASP A 67 -15.57 -1.13 -3.72
N ARG A 68 -14.50 -1.90 -3.75
CA ARG A 68 -13.73 -2.26 -2.57
C ARG A 68 -13.17 -1.02 -1.87
N THR A 69 -12.55 -0.13 -2.62
CA THR A 69 -12.02 1.13 -2.09
C THR A 69 -13.14 1.97 -1.46
N THR A 70 -14.25 2.13 -2.15
CA THR A 70 -15.40 2.88 -1.65
C THR A 70 -15.97 2.26 -0.37
N ALA A 71 -16.05 0.93 -0.31
CA ALA A 71 -16.52 0.23 0.88
C ALA A 71 -15.61 0.50 2.09
N LEU A 72 -14.31 0.46 1.90
CA LEU A 72 -13.33 0.76 2.95
C LEU A 72 -13.42 2.23 3.42
N GLN A 73 -13.56 3.14 2.47
CA GLN A 73 -13.76 4.57 2.79
C GLN A 73 -15.04 4.80 3.57
N GLN A 74 -16.11 4.08 3.23
CA GLN A 74 -17.38 4.16 3.96
C GLN A 74 -17.22 3.73 5.42
N MET A 75 -16.31 2.80 5.71
CA MET A 75 -16.01 2.36 7.07
C MET A 75 -15.06 3.31 7.82
N GLY A 76 -14.59 4.38 7.20
CA GLY A 76 -13.71 5.36 7.81
C GLY A 76 -12.21 5.14 7.58
N PHE A 77 -11.83 4.20 6.70
CA PHE A 77 -10.43 4.03 6.33
C PHE A 77 -10.00 5.06 5.30
N THR A 78 -8.76 5.53 5.41
CA THR A 78 -8.08 6.22 4.32
C THR A 78 -7.37 5.16 3.48
N VAL A 79 -7.59 5.17 2.17
CA VAL A 79 -7.01 4.18 1.26
C VAL A 79 -6.04 4.88 0.31
N MET A 80 -4.80 4.39 0.27
CA MET A 80 -3.75 4.92 -0.60
C MET A 80 -3.28 3.81 -1.54
N PRO A 81 -3.66 3.84 -2.82
CA PRO A 81 -3.17 2.88 -3.80
C PRO A 81 -1.74 3.21 -4.23
N LEU A 82 -0.89 2.20 -4.33
CA LEU A 82 0.46 2.31 -4.87
C LEU A 82 0.58 1.47 -6.14
N THR A 83 1.01 2.09 -7.21
CA THR A 83 1.28 1.39 -8.46
C THR A 83 2.71 0.83 -8.48
N TYR A 84 2.93 -0.17 -9.31
CA TYR A 84 4.27 -0.69 -9.56
C TYR A 84 5.25 0.43 -9.97
N ARG A 85 4.80 1.34 -10.82
CA ARG A 85 5.62 2.48 -11.27
C ARG A 85 6.06 3.36 -10.11
N GLN A 86 5.18 3.63 -9.15
CA GLN A 86 5.50 4.44 -7.98
C GLN A 86 6.49 3.73 -7.05
N ILE A 87 6.39 2.42 -6.94
CA ILE A 87 7.27 1.64 -6.06
C ILE A 87 8.63 1.39 -6.71
N SER A 88 8.66 1.12 -8.02
CA SER A 88 9.90 0.78 -8.73
C SER A 88 10.80 1.97 -9.00
N ASP A 89 10.24 3.17 -9.18
CA ASP A 89 11.02 4.39 -9.31
C ASP A 89 11.36 4.95 -7.93
N ARG A 90 12.65 5.04 -7.63
CA ARG A 90 13.12 5.45 -6.31
C ARG A 90 12.69 6.87 -5.93
N ALA A 91 12.73 7.80 -6.85
CA ALA A 91 12.34 9.19 -6.58
C ALA A 91 10.83 9.30 -6.33
N ASN A 92 10.02 8.60 -7.13
CA ASN A 92 8.57 8.53 -6.91
C ASN A 92 8.25 7.87 -5.59
N PHE A 93 8.95 6.77 -5.26
CA PHE A 93 8.72 6.07 -4.01
C PHE A 93 9.09 6.90 -2.78
N ASP A 94 10.15 7.71 -2.86
CA ASP A 94 10.49 8.63 -1.78
C ASP A 94 9.38 9.65 -1.52
N THR A 95 8.77 10.17 -2.58
CA THR A 95 7.61 11.04 -2.48
C THR A 95 6.42 10.33 -1.80
N VAL A 96 6.12 9.10 -2.21
CA VAL A 96 5.06 8.29 -1.61
C VAL A 96 5.37 8.02 -0.13
N ARG A 97 6.59 7.71 0.20
CA ARG A 97 7.03 7.48 1.57
C ARG A 97 6.79 8.69 2.47
N ARG A 98 7.03 9.89 1.95
CA ARG A 98 6.71 11.14 2.67
C ARG A 98 5.20 11.31 2.88
N MET A 99 4.42 10.95 1.89
CA MET A 99 2.95 10.99 2.01
C MET A 99 2.45 10.02 3.08
N VAL A 100 2.98 8.81 3.11
CA VAL A 100 2.62 7.82 4.14
C VAL A 100 3.00 8.33 5.53
N ALA A 101 4.22 8.83 5.70
CA ALA A 101 4.68 9.41 6.97
C ALA A 101 3.76 10.52 7.46
N ARG A 102 3.34 11.40 6.56
CA ARG A 102 2.40 12.47 6.87
C ARG A 102 1.05 11.93 7.32
N GLN A 103 0.52 10.93 6.62
CA GLN A 103 -0.79 10.34 6.93
C GLN A 103 -0.80 9.64 8.29
N ILE A 104 0.27 8.94 8.63
CA ILE A 104 0.36 8.24 9.92
C ILE A 104 0.88 9.13 11.05
N GLY A 105 1.23 10.37 10.76
CA GLY A 105 1.63 11.35 11.78
C GLY A 105 3.03 11.16 12.35
N VAL A 106 3.93 10.49 11.61
CA VAL A 106 5.33 10.34 12.02
C VAL A 106 6.23 11.29 11.24
N ALA A 107 7.35 11.67 11.87
CA ALA A 107 8.32 12.53 11.22
C ALA A 107 9.01 11.79 10.08
N TYR A 108 9.09 12.42 8.92
CA TYR A 108 9.88 11.90 7.83
C TYR A 108 11.36 11.95 8.18
N ARG A 109 12.05 10.83 7.98
CA ARG A 109 13.50 10.73 8.16
C ARG A 109 14.15 10.32 6.85
N SER A 110 15.09 11.14 6.39
CA SER A 110 15.90 10.79 5.23
C SER A 110 16.78 9.59 5.53
N LYS A 111 16.93 8.71 4.56
CA LYS A 111 17.82 7.55 4.66
C LYS A 111 19.28 7.98 4.62
N ASN A 112 20.11 7.35 5.44
CA ASN A 112 21.55 7.54 5.34
C ASN A 112 22.14 6.76 4.15
N SER A 113 23.43 6.97 3.85
CA SER A 113 24.08 6.35 2.69
C SER A 113 24.05 4.82 2.72
N LYS A 114 24.16 4.22 3.90
CA LYS A 114 24.10 2.75 4.05
C LYS A 114 22.69 2.23 3.75
N GLU A 115 21.68 2.88 4.28
CA GLU A 115 20.28 2.51 4.05
C GLU A 115 19.91 2.66 2.57
N ILE A 116 20.39 3.70 1.92
CA ILE A 116 20.19 3.93 0.48
C ILE A 116 20.81 2.81 -0.34
N ARG A 117 22.04 2.40 -0.02
CA ARG A 117 22.68 1.27 -0.70
C ARG A 117 21.93 -0.02 -0.51
N CYS A 118 21.49 -0.31 0.71
CA CYS A 118 20.69 -1.50 0.99
C CYS A 118 19.37 -1.50 0.21
N GLU A 119 18.72 -0.35 0.11
CA GLU A 119 17.49 -0.21 -0.67
C GLU A 119 17.75 -0.46 -2.17
N ILE A 120 18.83 0.10 -2.72
CA ILE A 120 19.18 -0.10 -4.12
C ILE A 120 19.42 -1.58 -4.42
N ASP A 121 20.16 -2.27 -3.56
CA ASP A 121 20.42 -3.71 -3.71
C ASP A 121 19.13 -4.52 -3.61
N LEU A 122 18.28 -4.21 -2.63
CA LEU A 122 17.00 -4.88 -2.46
C LEU A 122 16.08 -4.67 -3.66
N ARG A 123 15.96 -3.44 -4.15
CA ARG A 123 15.16 -3.12 -5.33
C ARG A 123 15.67 -3.82 -6.57
N ARG A 124 16.98 -3.86 -6.76
CA ARG A 124 17.59 -4.56 -7.89
C ARG A 124 17.20 -6.03 -7.88
N ASN A 125 17.26 -6.69 -6.75
CA ASN A 125 16.89 -8.10 -6.63
C ASN A 125 15.39 -8.33 -6.83
N ILE A 126 14.54 -7.50 -6.25
CA ILE A 126 13.08 -7.66 -6.32
C ILE A 126 12.56 -7.34 -7.73
N PHE A 127 12.95 -6.20 -8.31
CA PHE A 127 12.34 -5.72 -9.55
C PHE A 127 12.96 -6.32 -10.81
N ILE A 128 14.23 -6.64 -10.81
CA ILE A 128 14.89 -7.29 -11.96
C ILE A 128 14.40 -8.75 -12.08
N ASP A 129 14.35 -9.47 -10.97
CA ASP A 129 13.89 -10.85 -10.98
C ASP A 129 12.45 -10.96 -11.49
N TRP A 130 11.59 -10.03 -11.11
CA TRP A 130 10.22 -9.99 -11.60
C TRP A 130 10.14 -9.75 -13.11
N THR A 131 11.00 -8.92 -13.66
CA THR A 131 11.02 -8.65 -15.10
C THR A 131 11.57 -9.83 -15.91
N THR A 132 12.45 -10.64 -15.34
CA THR A 132 13.00 -11.84 -15.98
C THR A 132 12.11 -13.06 -15.81
N LEU A 133 11.48 -13.25 -14.65
CA LEU A 133 10.65 -14.42 -14.35
C LEU A 133 9.22 -14.32 -14.88
N GLY A 134 8.76 -13.13 -15.19
CA GLY A 134 7.42 -12.90 -15.75
C GLY A 134 7.28 -13.17 -17.24
N ARG A 135 8.22 -13.88 -17.81
CA ARG A 135 8.22 -14.18 -19.24
C ARG A 135 8.07 -15.69 -19.46
#